data_7909721922b01aede1b13b5190bcf57c
#
_entry.id   7909721922b01aede1b13b5190bcf57c
#
_cell.length_a   1.000
_cell.length_b   1.000
_cell.length_c   1.000
_cell.angle_alpha   90.00
_cell.angle_beta   90.00
_cell.angle_gamma   90.00
#
_symmetry.space_group_name_H-M   'P 1'
#
loop_
_entity.id
_entity.type
_entity.pdbx_description
1 polymer ?
#
loop_
_entity_poly.entity_id
_entity_poly.type
_entity_poly.pdbx_seq_one_letter_code
_entity_poly.pdbx_strand_id
1 'polypeptide(L)'
;NATGTFNTSSQTVTYVYTKNIEAAEPVTVNYVDATGKTLAPSETLNGNVGDTYNATAKQIDGYTLSTEPTNATGQFTSSAQTVNYIYTKNPAPEKGVVEIHYVDENNKQLSSATEISGTVGNNYTTEPKTIDGYTLTTTPDNATGTFNTSSQTVTYVYTKNIEAAEPVTVNYVDA
;
A
#
# COMPACT_ATOMS: atom_id res chain seq x y z
N ASN A 1 63.71 10.78 22.93
CA ASN A 1 64.87 10.05 23.48
C ASN A 1 64.62 9.76 24.96
N ALA A 2 64.52 8.48 25.33
CA ALA A 2 64.44 8.06 26.72
C ALA A 2 65.85 7.85 27.29
N THR A 3 66.63 8.91 27.34
CA THR A 3 67.97 8.88 27.95
C THR A 3 67.91 9.63 29.28
N GLY A 4 68.45 9.06 30.29
CA GLY A 4 68.51 9.64 31.65
C GLY A 4 69.76 9.15 32.38
N THR A 5 70.07 9.76 33.55
CA THR A 5 71.16 9.35 34.41
C THR A 5 70.52 8.55 35.60
N PHE A 6 71.08 7.40 35.92
CA PHE A 6 70.68 6.66 37.11
C PHE A 6 70.99 7.45 38.38
N ASN A 7 70.04 7.52 39.29
CA ASN A 7 70.24 8.10 40.63
C ASN A 7 69.81 7.12 41.69
N THR A 8 69.86 7.52 42.95
CA THR A 8 69.53 6.63 44.10
C THR A 8 68.04 6.50 44.35
N SER A 9 67.13 7.19 43.59
CA SER A 9 65.69 7.10 43.68
C SER A 9 65.16 6.27 42.54
N SER A 10 64.01 5.61 42.76
CA SER A 10 63.28 4.86 41.73
C SER A 10 62.86 5.81 40.61
N GLN A 11 63.15 5.45 39.38
CA GLN A 11 62.79 6.24 38.19
C GLN A 11 61.86 5.41 37.31
N THR A 12 60.82 6.07 36.78
CA THR A 12 59.86 5.42 35.88
C THR A 12 59.98 6.08 34.50
N VAL A 13 60.10 5.28 33.47
CA VAL A 13 60.00 5.71 32.07
C VAL A 13 58.73 5.16 31.48
N THR A 14 57.88 6.05 30.99
CA THR A 14 56.61 5.69 30.37
C THR A 14 56.69 5.93 28.86
N TYR A 15 56.42 4.88 28.09
CA TYR A 15 56.25 4.99 26.65
C TYR A 15 54.77 5.02 26.36
N VAL A 16 54.32 6.08 25.67
CA VAL A 16 52.94 6.23 25.23
C VAL A 16 52.87 5.84 23.75
N TYR A 17 52.02 4.90 23.45
CA TYR A 17 51.74 4.43 22.11
C TYR A 17 50.37 4.86 21.66
N THR A 18 50.23 5.31 20.41
CA THR A 18 48.94 5.53 19.76
C THR A 18 48.68 4.34 18.85
N LYS A 19 47.49 3.75 18.94
CA LYS A 19 47.04 2.69 18.03
C LYS A 19 47.00 3.25 16.60
N ASN A 20 47.64 2.56 15.67
CA ASN A 20 47.45 2.89 14.25
C ASN A 20 46.01 2.65 13.83
N ILE A 21 45.42 3.64 13.14
CA ILE A 21 44.09 3.52 12.56
C ILE A 21 44.27 2.92 11.16
N GLU A 22 43.61 1.80 10.92
CA GLU A 22 43.55 1.12 9.62
C GLU A 22 42.16 1.30 9.03
N ALA A 23 42.05 1.85 7.80
CA ALA A 23 40.78 1.95 7.11
C ALA A 23 40.26 0.55 6.78
N ALA A 24 38.98 0.32 7.05
CA ALA A 24 38.34 -0.94 6.75
C ALA A 24 37.86 -1.00 5.30
N GLU A 25 37.63 -2.22 4.79
CA GLU A 25 36.82 -2.40 3.60
C GLU A 25 35.36 -2.03 3.90
N PRO A 26 34.63 -1.49 2.91
CA PRO A 26 33.27 -1.01 3.11
C PRO A 26 32.27 -2.14 3.41
N VAL A 27 31.20 -1.78 4.13
CA VAL A 27 30.02 -2.62 4.28
C VAL A 27 28.96 -2.15 3.29
N THR A 28 28.55 -3.05 2.37
CA THR A 28 27.47 -2.78 1.41
C THR A 28 26.14 -3.24 1.99
N VAL A 29 25.15 -2.34 2.08
CA VAL A 29 23.79 -2.64 2.55
C VAL A 29 22.87 -2.71 1.35
N ASN A 30 22.25 -3.86 1.12
CA ASN A 30 21.34 -4.09 0.02
C ASN A 30 19.90 -4.24 0.50
N TYR A 31 18.96 -3.80 -0.33
CA TYR A 31 17.51 -3.89 -0.12
C TYR A 31 16.92 -4.68 -1.28
N VAL A 32 16.61 -5.96 -1.07
CA VAL A 32 16.28 -6.90 -2.13
C VAL A 32 15.00 -7.70 -1.81
N ASP A 33 14.38 -8.27 -2.82
CA ASP A 33 13.35 -9.30 -2.61
C ASP A 33 13.97 -10.69 -2.41
N ALA A 34 13.13 -11.69 -2.16
CA ALA A 34 13.56 -13.08 -1.95
C ALA A 34 14.28 -13.70 -3.18
N THR A 35 14.17 -13.09 -4.36
CA THR A 35 14.85 -13.52 -5.58
C THR A 35 16.20 -12.82 -5.78
N GLY A 36 16.54 -11.86 -4.91
CA GLY A 36 17.74 -11.03 -5.03
C GLY A 36 17.57 -9.79 -5.92
N LYS A 37 16.35 -9.50 -6.38
CA LYS A 37 16.07 -8.29 -7.16
C LYS A 37 16.18 -7.05 -6.26
N THR A 38 16.97 -6.07 -6.69
CA THR A 38 17.11 -4.78 -5.99
C THR A 38 15.81 -4.00 -5.99
N LEU A 39 15.39 -3.54 -4.81
CA LEU A 39 14.17 -2.77 -4.59
C LEU A 39 14.46 -1.29 -4.29
N ALA A 40 15.62 -1.00 -3.71
CA ALA A 40 16.09 0.35 -3.44
C ALA A 40 17.63 0.43 -3.62
N PRO A 41 18.19 1.62 -3.87
CA PRO A 41 19.62 1.78 -3.99
C PRO A 41 20.36 1.29 -2.75
N SER A 42 21.44 0.54 -2.95
CA SER A 42 22.33 0.08 -1.89
C SER A 42 23.02 1.26 -1.20
N GLU A 43 23.36 1.06 0.05
CA GLU A 43 24.14 1.99 0.86
C GLU A 43 25.53 1.42 1.14
N THR A 44 26.50 2.32 1.28
CA THR A 44 27.88 1.95 1.62
C THR A 44 28.24 2.60 2.96
N LEU A 45 28.58 1.79 3.94
CA LEU A 45 29.07 2.24 5.23
C LEU A 45 30.58 2.14 5.25
N ASN A 46 31.27 3.17 5.74
CA ASN A 46 32.72 3.24 5.85
C ASN A 46 33.13 3.49 7.29
N GLY A 47 34.28 2.95 7.68
CA GLY A 47 34.83 3.07 9.02
C GLY A 47 36.26 2.55 9.08
N ASN A 48 36.78 2.38 10.28
CA ASN A 48 38.11 1.78 10.50
C ASN A 48 37.95 0.36 11.05
N VAL A 49 38.95 -0.47 10.87
CA VAL A 49 38.98 -1.83 11.39
C VAL A 49 38.75 -1.82 12.90
N GLY A 50 37.71 -2.54 13.34
CA GLY A 50 37.29 -2.63 14.73
C GLY A 50 36.23 -1.61 15.17
N ASP A 51 35.94 -0.57 14.37
CA ASP A 51 34.80 0.31 14.62
C ASP A 51 33.48 -0.45 14.41
N THR A 52 32.43 -0.03 15.07
CA THR A 52 31.10 -0.64 14.92
C THR A 52 30.32 0.03 13.78
N TYR A 53 29.56 -0.76 13.03
CA TYR A 53 28.56 -0.26 12.08
C TYR A 53 27.16 -0.66 12.51
N ASN A 54 26.18 0.10 12.05
CA ASN A 54 24.76 -0.17 12.22
C ASN A 54 24.06 0.13 10.88
N ALA A 55 23.66 -0.92 10.18
CA ALA A 55 22.78 -0.81 9.01
C ALA A 55 21.32 -0.72 9.46
N THR A 56 20.49 -0.04 8.68
CA THR A 56 19.06 0.13 8.98
C THR A 56 18.19 -0.27 7.80
N ALA A 57 17.04 -0.87 8.09
CA ALA A 57 16.05 -1.18 7.07
C ALA A 57 15.42 0.09 6.49
N LYS A 58 15.01 0.05 5.21
CA LYS A 58 14.24 1.12 4.56
C LYS A 58 12.76 0.77 4.50
N GLN A 59 11.93 1.80 4.56
CA GLN A 59 10.54 1.66 4.12
C GLN A 59 10.50 1.64 2.60
N ILE A 60 9.92 0.58 2.02
CA ILE A 60 9.81 0.39 0.57
C ILE A 60 8.33 0.24 0.24
N ASP A 61 7.79 1.15 -0.57
CA ASP A 61 6.38 1.17 -0.92
C ASP A 61 5.95 -0.13 -1.63
N GLY A 62 4.84 -0.70 -1.20
CA GLY A 62 4.35 -1.97 -1.70
C GLY A 62 5.10 -3.23 -1.22
N TYR A 63 6.02 -3.09 -0.27
CA TYR A 63 6.78 -4.20 0.30
C TYR A 63 6.82 -4.15 1.82
N THR A 64 6.94 -5.31 2.43
CA THR A 64 7.12 -5.49 3.88
C THR A 64 8.44 -6.21 4.14
N LEU A 65 9.23 -5.74 5.10
CA LEU A 65 10.45 -6.43 5.52
C LEU A 65 10.09 -7.82 6.03
N SER A 66 10.64 -8.85 5.40
CA SER A 66 10.39 -10.26 5.74
C SER A 66 11.53 -10.89 6.51
N THR A 67 12.75 -10.44 6.32
CA THR A 67 13.91 -10.96 7.03
C THR A 67 14.88 -9.83 7.36
N GLU A 68 15.12 -9.67 8.64
CA GLU A 68 16.16 -8.78 9.15
C GLU A 68 17.48 -9.54 9.20
N PRO A 69 18.58 -8.99 8.65
CA PRO A 69 19.86 -9.67 8.64
C PRO A 69 20.48 -9.76 10.04
N THR A 70 21.04 -10.91 10.39
CA THR A 70 21.70 -11.11 11.69
C THR A 70 22.94 -10.26 11.87
N ASN A 71 23.51 -9.77 10.76
CA ASN A 71 24.66 -8.88 10.71
C ASN A 71 24.26 -7.43 10.40
N ALA A 72 23.04 -6.98 10.76
CA ALA A 72 22.65 -5.57 10.64
C ALA A 72 23.58 -4.65 11.46
N THR A 73 24.11 -5.18 12.55
CA THR A 73 25.16 -4.53 13.36
C THR A 73 26.40 -5.42 13.42
N GLY A 74 27.55 -4.81 13.44
CA GLY A 74 28.80 -5.56 13.49
C GLY A 74 30.02 -4.63 13.63
N GLN A 75 31.18 -5.19 13.38
CA GLN A 75 32.43 -4.42 13.34
C GLN A 75 32.98 -4.40 11.91
N PHE A 76 33.51 -3.26 11.50
CA PHE A 76 34.25 -3.15 10.28
C PHE A 76 35.52 -4.01 10.32
N THR A 77 35.81 -4.70 9.21
CA THR A 77 36.97 -5.57 9.06
C THR A 77 37.84 -5.15 7.87
N SER A 78 39.00 -5.77 7.72
CA SER A 78 39.84 -5.63 6.53
C SER A 78 39.30 -6.35 5.29
N SER A 79 38.13 -6.97 5.37
CA SER A 79 37.42 -7.62 4.25
C SER A 79 36.06 -6.98 4.02
N ALA A 80 35.66 -6.84 2.75
CA ALA A 80 34.33 -6.31 2.38
C ALA A 80 33.21 -7.19 2.97
N GLN A 81 32.17 -6.52 3.48
CA GLN A 81 31.02 -7.17 4.13
C GLN A 81 29.74 -6.75 3.42
N THR A 82 28.72 -7.60 3.47
CA THR A 82 27.43 -7.33 2.87
C THR A 82 26.31 -7.60 3.87
N VAL A 83 25.37 -6.66 3.96
CA VAL A 83 24.15 -6.75 4.75
C VAL A 83 22.97 -6.75 3.79
N ASN A 84 22.11 -7.77 3.82
CA ASN A 84 20.94 -7.89 2.93
C ASN A 84 19.65 -7.84 3.74
N TYR A 85 18.86 -6.77 3.54
CA TYR A 85 17.48 -6.72 3.99
C TYR A 85 16.58 -7.33 2.92
N ILE A 86 15.79 -8.35 3.30
CA ILE A 86 14.94 -9.09 2.39
C ILE A 86 13.49 -8.69 2.62
N TYR A 87 12.80 -8.33 1.53
CA TYR A 87 11.42 -7.85 1.55
C TYR A 87 10.51 -8.77 0.75
N THR A 88 9.26 -8.85 1.19
CA THR A 88 8.19 -9.53 0.46
C THR A 88 7.22 -8.49 -0.09
N LYS A 89 6.82 -8.65 -1.34
CA LYS A 89 5.81 -7.81 -1.97
C LYS A 89 4.47 -7.98 -1.27
N ASN A 90 3.84 -6.87 -0.92
CA ASN A 90 2.50 -6.89 -0.35
C ASN A 90 1.49 -7.43 -1.37
N PRO A 91 0.50 -8.22 -0.96
CA PRO A 91 -0.57 -8.64 -1.84
C PRO A 91 -1.31 -7.43 -2.41
N ALA A 92 -1.77 -7.52 -3.65
CA ALA A 92 -2.63 -6.50 -4.22
C ALA A 92 -3.92 -6.41 -3.38
N PRO A 93 -4.47 -5.19 -3.15
CA PRO A 93 -5.75 -5.05 -2.49
C PRO A 93 -6.84 -5.82 -3.25
N GLU A 94 -7.63 -6.61 -2.54
CA GLU A 94 -8.78 -7.29 -3.11
C GLU A 94 -9.82 -6.26 -3.61
N LYS A 95 -10.49 -6.57 -4.71
CA LYS A 95 -11.55 -5.74 -5.28
C LYS A 95 -12.90 -6.40 -5.09
N GLY A 96 -13.87 -5.59 -4.65
CA GLY A 96 -15.29 -5.91 -4.64
C GLY A 96 -16.00 -5.29 -5.84
N VAL A 97 -17.13 -5.87 -6.20
CA VAL A 97 -17.97 -5.44 -7.32
C VAL A 97 -19.41 -5.25 -6.84
N VAL A 98 -20.02 -4.17 -7.31
CA VAL A 98 -21.45 -3.89 -7.07
C VAL A 98 -22.12 -3.74 -8.44
N GLU A 99 -23.11 -4.59 -8.72
CA GLU A 99 -23.94 -4.54 -9.91
C GLU A 99 -25.22 -3.76 -9.60
N ILE A 100 -25.58 -2.79 -10.45
CA ILE A 100 -26.69 -1.87 -10.24
C ILE A 100 -27.76 -2.16 -11.29
N HIS A 101 -28.95 -2.55 -10.85
CA HIS A 101 -30.09 -2.86 -11.66
C HIS A 101 -31.16 -1.76 -11.60
N TYR A 102 -31.85 -1.55 -12.72
CA TYR A 102 -32.92 -0.57 -12.88
C TYR A 102 -34.13 -1.32 -13.43
N VAL A 103 -35.16 -1.59 -12.59
CA VAL A 103 -36.28 -2.47 -12.90
C VAL A 103 -37.61 -1.80 -12.60
N ASP A 104 -38.72 -2.33 -13.21
CA ASP A 104 -40.07 -1.98 -12.80
C ASP A 104 -40.52 -2.84 -11.58
N GLU A 105 -41.73 -2.60 -11.12
CA GLU A 105 -42.37 -3.31 -10.00
C GLU A 105 -42.51 -4.83 -10.23
N ASN A 106 -42.39 -5.27 -11.49
CA ASN A 106 -42.49 -6.70 -11.88
C ASN A 106 -41.07 -7.28 -12.14
N ASN A 107 -39.99 -6.60 -11.70
CA ASN A 107 -38.59 -6.96 -11.95
C ASN A 107 -38.20 -6.98 -13.44
N LYS A 108 -38.97 -6.32 -14.31
CA LYS A 108 -38.57 -6.15 -15.71
C LYS A 108 -37.50 -5.09 -15.82
N GLN A 109 -36.41 -5.44 -16.48
CA GLN A 109 -35.32 -4.52 -16.71
C GLN A 109 -35.75 -3.34 -17.60
N LEU A 110 -35.48 -2.13 -17.14
CA LEU A 110 -35.79 -0.86 -17.81
C LEU A 110 -34.56 -0.21 -18.45
N SER A 111 -33.38 -0.46 -17.92
CA SER A 111 -32.10 0.03 -18.44
C SER A 111 -31.03 -1.04 -18.23
N SER A 112 -29.98 -1.02 -19.04
CA SER A 112 -28.84 -1.91 -18.83
C SER A 112 -28.25 -1.72 -17.44
N ALA A 113 -27.95 -2.84 -16.79
CA ALA A 113 -27.23 -2.84 -15.52
C ALA A 113 -25.90 -2.11 -15.67
N THR A 114 -25.45 -1.50 -14.60
CA THR A 114 -24.11 -0.87 -14.51
C THR A 114 -23.34 -1.53 -13.39
N GLU A 115 -22.01 -1.52 -13.50
CA GLU A 115 -21.11 -2.11 -12.53
C GLU A 115 -20.15 -1.05 -12.02
N ILE A 116 -19.91 -1.05 -10.72
CA ILE A 116 -18.83 -0.30 -10.09
C ILE A 116 -17.94 -1.25 -9.33
N SER A 117 -16.64 -0.97 -9.27
CA SER A 117 -15.67 -1.75 -8.53
C SER A 117 -14.76 -0.88 -7.68
N GLY A 118 -14.36 -1.40 -6.55
CA GLY A 118 -13.47 -0.70 -5.62
C GLY A 118 -12.72 -1.67 -4.73
N THR A 119 -11.77 -1.14 -3.97
CA THR A 119 -11.03 -1.92 -2.97
C THR A 119 -11.98 -2.38 -1.86
N VAL A 120 -11.91 -3.66 -1.50
CA VAL A 120 -12.64 -4.23 -0.35
C VAL A 120 -12.36 -3.40 0.91
N GLY A 121 -13.43 -3.06 1.62
CA GLY A 121 -13.37 -2.17 2.78
C GLY A 121 -13.58 -0.68 2.48
N ASN A 122 -13.49 -0.25 1.22
CA ASN A 122 -13.82 1.12 0.83
C ASN A 122 -15.33 1.29 0.64
N ASN A 123 -15.82 2.49 0.88
CA ASN A 123 -17.23 2.82 0.69
C ASN A 123 -17.56 2.99 -0.80
N TYR A 124 -18.81 2.67 -1.15
CA TYR A 124 -19.41 2.99 -2.44
C TYR A 124 -20.71 3.77 -2.26
N THR A 125 -21.07 4.51 -3.28
CA THR A 125 -22.37 5.17 -3.45
C THR A 125 -22.83 4.92 -4.87
N THR A 126 -24.09 4.54 -5.03
CA THR A 126 -24.75 4.35 -6.33
C THR A 126 -25.84 5.40 -6.52
N GLU A 127 -26.14 5.72 -7.77
CA GLU A 127 -27.13 6.73 -8.12
C GLU A 127 -28.24 6.12 -9.01
N PRO A 128 -29.51 6.52 -8.83
CA PRO A 128 -30.58 6.12 -9.74
C PRO A 128 -30.39 6.77 -11.12
N LYS A 129 -30.89 6.12 -12.17
CA LYS A 129 -30.99 6.70 -13.51
C LYS A 129 -32.33 7.40 -13.72
N THR A 130 -32.34 8.45 -14.51
CA THR A 130 -33.58 8.96 -15.09
C THR A 130 -33.99 8.02 -16.23
N ILE A 131 -35.24 7.51 -16.16
CA ILE A 131 -35.80 6.59 -17.16
C ILE A 131 -37.08 7.23 -17.70
N ASP A 132 -37.10 7.46 -19.00
CA ASP A 132 -38.24 8.11 -19.66
C ASP A 132 -39.53 7.29 -19.48
N GLY A 133 -40.62 7.98 -19.15
CA GLY A 133 -41.91 7.35 -18.86
C GLY A 133 -42.01 6.62 -17.51
N TYR A 134 -41.02 6.72 -16.65
CA TYR A 134 -41.01 6.08 -15.33
C TYR A 134 -40.59 7.03 -14.23
N THR A 135 -41.09 6.80 -13.02
CA THR A 135 -40.72 7.53 -11.80
C THR A 135 -40.10 6.55 -10.80
N LEU A 136 -38.95 6.96 -10.22
CA LEU A 136 -38.30 6.19 -9.15
C LEU A 136 -39.25 6.09 -7.94
N THR A 137 -39.54 4.87 -7.52
CA THR A 137 -40.43 4.59 -6.36
C THR A 137 -39.67 4.04 -5.17
N THR A 138 -38.61 3.31 -5.39
CA THR A 138 -37.82 2.74 -4.30
C THR A 138 -36.34 2.94 -4.53
N THR A 139 -35.72 3.64 -3.58
CA THR A 139 -34.25 3.70 -3.43
C THR A 139 -33.85 2.57 -2.47
N PRO A 140 -32.96 1.67 -2.87
CA PRO A 140 -32.58 0.56 -2.02
C PRO A 140 -31.74 1.03 -0.82
N ASP A 141 -31.91 0.36 0.33
CA ASP A 141 -31.15 0.67 1.56
C ASP A 141 -29.64 0.54 1.37
N ASN A 142 -29.23 -0.35 0.46
CA ASN A 142 -27.84 -0.56 0.09
C ASN A 142 -27.36 0.28 -1.11
N ALA A 143 -28.04 1.40 -1.41
CA ALA A 143 -27.54 2.37 -2.40
C ALA A 143 -26.15 2.92 -2.02
N THR A 144 -25.85 2.89 -0.73
CA THR A 144 -24.51 3.15 -0.17
C THR A 144 -24.07 1.95 0.66
N GLY A 145 -22.79 1.66 0.68
CA GLY A 145 -22.26 0.53 1.43
C GLY A 145 -20.75 0.44 1.35
N THR A 146 -20.22 -0.74 1.64
CA THR A 146 -18.79 -1.02 1.61
C THR A 146 -18.54 -2.19 0.66
N PHE A 147 -17.57 -2.07 -0.24
CA PHE A 147 -17.16 -3.17 -1.11
C PHE A 147 -16.68 -4.35 -0.27
N ASN A 148 -17.16 -5.53 -0.60
CA ASN A 148 -16.73 -6.79 0.01
C ASN A 148 -16.25 -7.78 -1.08
N THR A 149 -15.77 -8.94 -0.67
CA THR A 149 -15.26 -9.97 -1.58
C THR A 149 -16.35 -10.70 -2.37
N SER A 150 -17.60 -10.61 -1.91
CA SER A 150 -18.76 -11.19 -2.61
C SER A 150 -19.37 -10.17 -3.56
N SER A 151 -19.89 -10.61 -4.70
CA SER A 151 -20.68 -9.74 -5.58
C SER A 151 -21.89 -9.18 -4.84
N GLN A 152 -22.12 -7.88 -4.96
CA GLN A 152 -23.23 -7.16 -4.33
C GLN A 152 -24.15 -6.63 -5.42
N THR A 153 -25.45 -6.57 -5.12
CA THR A 153 -26.46 -6.08 -6.06
C THR A 153 -27.26 -4.94 -5.43
N VAL A 154 -27.40 -3.85 -6.16
CA VAL A 154 -28.23 -2.69 -5.83
C VAL A 154 -29.35 -2.61 -6.86
N THR A 155 -30.64 -2.55 -6.43
CA THR A 155 -31.77 -2.55 -7.35
C THR A 155 -32.66 -1.33 -7.10
N TYR A 156 -32.71 -0.43 -8.08
CA TYR A 156 -33.61 0.71 -8.12
C TYR A 156 -34.93 0.28 -8.79
N VAL A 157 -36.07 0.52 -8.12
CA VAL A 157 -37.40 0.15 -8.61
C VAL A 157 -38.16 1.39 -9.06
N TYR A 158 -38.79 1.29 -10.20
CA TYR A 158 -39.54 2.37 -10.87
C TYR A 158 -40.96 1.96 -11.17
N THR A 159 -41.87 2.92 -11.13
CA THR A 159 -43.26 2.78 -11.56
C THR A 159 -43.49 3.50 -12.87
N LYS A 160 -44.20 2.89 -13.79
CA LYS A 160 -44.60 3.50 -15.08
C LYS A 160 -45.53 4.69 -14.84
N ASN A 161 -45.21 5.83 -15.46
CA ASN A 161 -46.07 7.01 -15.43
C ASN A 161 -47.40 6.72 -16.14
N ILE A 162 -48.50 7.13 -15.53
CA ILE A 162 -49.82 7.06 -16.16
C ILE A 162 -50.00 8.33 -16.98
N GLU A 163 -50.15 8.17 -18.28
CA GLU A 163 -50.59 9.27 -19.16
C GLU A 163 -52.08 9.51 -18.95
N ALA A 164 -52.46 10.78 -18.74
CA ALA A 164 -53.86 11.13 -18.71
C ALA A 164 -54.47 10.89 -20.10
N ALA A 165 -55.59 10.22 -20.17
CA ALA A 165 -56.30 10.05 -21.42
C ALA A 165 -56.80 11.42 -21.92
N GLU A 166 -56.66 11.65 -23.22
CA GLU A 166 -57.26 12.83 -23.86
C GLU A 166 -58.78 12.84 -23.66
N PRO A 167 -59.37 14.01 -23.37
CA PRO A 167 -60.81 14.13 -23.19
C PRO A 167 -61.58 13.79 -24.47
N VAL A 168 -62.62 12.96 -24.35
CA VAL A 168 -63.52 12.70 -25.48
C VAL A 168 -64.54 13.83 -25.58
N THR A 169 -64.53 14.55 -26.71
CA THR A 169 -65.53 15.56 -27.02
C THR A 169 -66.71 14.87 -27.71
N VAL A 170 -67.90 14.92 -27.09
CA VAL A 170 -69.15 14.44 -27.70
C VAL A 170 -69.88 15.63 -28.27
N ASN A 171 -70.05 15.68 -29.59
CA ASN A 171 -70.85 16.71 -30.29
C ASN A 171 -72.24 16.15 -30.56
N TYR A 172 -73.25 16.84 -30.10
CA TYR A 172 -74.66 16.58 -30.46
C TYR A 172 -75.00 17.50 -31.61
N VAL A 173 -75.52 16.94 -32.70
CA VAL A 173 -75.94 17.70 -33.87
C VAL A 173 -77.45 17.45 -34.05
N ASP A 174 -78.23 18.52 -34.39
CA ASP A 174 -79.66 18.40 -34.77
C ASP A 174 -79.76 17.77 -36.17
N ALA A 175 -80.84 17.06 -36.40
CA ALA A 175 -81.14 16.41 -37.68
C ALA A 175 -81.76 17.37 -38.69
#